data_6b156fa1f683708495778ec198e32183
#
_entry.id   6b156fa1f683708495778ec198e32183
#
_cell.length_a   1.000
_cell.length_b   1.000
_cell.length_c   1.000
_cell.angle_alpha   90.00
_cell.angle_beta   90.00
_cell.angle_gamma   90.00
#
_symmetry.space_group_name_H-M   'P 1'
#
loop_
_entity.id
_entity.type
_entity.pdbx_description
1 polymer ?
#
loop_
_entity_poly.entity_id
_entity_poly.type
_entity_poly.pdbx_seq_one_letter_code
_entity_poly.pdbx_strand_id
1 'polypeptide(L)'
;MNVLEEVKKYKDYAVAMRREFHRHPELSWQETETAARIRRELDEMGIPYEEVVGTGTIATLKGKKDHPVIGLRCDIDALSIKEATELPYRSENDGVMHACGHDGHISMLLTAAKVLSDHRDELNCTVKLIFQPAEEKTNGALKMLETGRVGHLDTVVVSICTFHSGTMANIFAETAELSGTVRTFNPELRKQLPGMIERIIKSTCEAYRADYEFDYYCDIPATINDERCSEIAADSVKKILGEEGLVKYAGTPGGEDFSYFLERFPGVYAFVGCRNESKGCSYSLHHERFDLDEDALVNGAAFYVQYLLDAQEQF
;
A
#
# COMPACT_ATOMS: atom_id res chain seq x y z
N MET A 1 12.64 -6.45 23.73
CA MET A 1 12.89 -5.07 23.23
C MET A 1 11.69 -4.16 23.53
N ASN A 2 11.92 -2.88 23.87
CA ASN A 2 10.84 -1.86 23.83
C ASN A 2 10.81 -1.27 22.41
N VAL A 3 9.90 -1.75 21.59
CA VAL A 3 9.86 -1.44 20.15
C VAL A 3 9.74 0.05 19.89
N LEU A 4 8.82 0.76 20.58
CA LEU A 4 8.61 2.18 20.33
C LEU A 4 9.87 3.02 20.65
N GLU A 5 10.60 2.71 21.72
CA GLU A 5 11.82 3.42 22.07
C GLU A 5 12.98 3.09 21.10
N GLU A 6 13.04 1.88 20.58
CA GLU A 6 14.03 1.52 19.56
C GLU A 6 13.76 2.26 18.24
N VAL A 7 12.50 2.29 17.77
CA VAL A 7 12.14 3.00 16.54
C VAL A 7 12.33 4.51 16.67
N LYS A 8 12.06 5.10 17.84
CA LYS A 8 12.31 6.54 18.08
C LYS A 8 13.76 6.97 17.85
N LYS A 9 14.72 6.07 18.02
CA LYS A 9 16.15 6.37 17.75
C LYS A 9 16.39 6.67 16.26
N TYR A 10 15.53 6.17 15.38
CA TYR A 10 15.58 6.35 13.93
C TYR A 10 14.61 7.39 13.40
N LYS A 11 13.98 8.23 14.27
CA LYS A 11 13.02 9.24 13.84
C LYS A 11 13.61 10.18 12.76
N ASP A 12 14.82 10.69 12.98
CA ASP A 12 15.45 11.61 12.03
C ASP A 12 15.75 10.92 10.70
N TYR A 13 16.11 9.64 10.72
CA TYR A 13 16.26 8.82 9.51
C TYR A 13 14.93 8.67 8.79
N ALA A 14 13.87 8.32 9.51
CA ALA A 14 12.54 8.17 8.91
C ALA A 14 12.07 9.46 8.22
N VAL A 15 12.22 10.60 8.90
CA VAL A 15 11.88 11.92 8.33
C VAL A 15 12.74 12.25 7.11
N ALA A 16 14.05 11.98 7.18
CA ALA A 16 14.96 12.23 6.07
C ALA A 16 14.61 11.39 4.83
N MET A 17 14.31 10.09 5.01
CA MET A 17 13.91 9.20 3.93
C MET A 17 12.57 9.63 3.32
N ARG A 18 11.57 9.92 4.14
CA ARG A 18 10.28 10.42 3.67
C ARG A 18 10.45 11.65 2.78
N ARG A 19 11.21 12.64 3.23
CA ARG A 19 11.43 13.89 2.49
C ARG A 19 12.24 13.70 1.23
N GLU A 20 13.16 12.76 1.22
CA GLU A 20 13.94 12.38 0.04
C GLU A 20 13.04 11.78 -1.05
N PHE A 21 12.20 10.80 -0.71
CA PHE A 21 11.24 10.22 -1.65
C PHE A 21 10.17 11.21 -2.09
N HIS A 22 9.67 12.04 -1.17
CA HIS A 22 8.69 13.08 -1.49
C HIS A 22 9.22 14.09 -2.52
N ARG A 23 10.51 14.42 -2.46
CA ARG A 23 11.16 15.34 -3.39
C ARG A 23 11.34 14.75 -4.78
N HIS A 24 11.51 13.44 -4.90
CA HIS A 24 11.81 12.74 -6.15
C HIS A 24 10.76 11.66 -6.49
N PRO A 25 9.46 12.03 -6.58
CA PRO A 25 8.39 11.06 -6.82
C PRO A 25 8.44 10.55 -8.27
N GLU A 26 8.17 9.27 -8.46
CA GLU A 26 8.13 8.64 -9.78
C GLU A 26 6.79 7.92 -10.00
N LEU A 27 6.28 7.95 -11.24
CA LEU A 27 5.01 7.31 -11.60
C LEU A 27 5.12 5.79 -11.61
N SER A 28 3.96 5.13 -11.47
CA SER A 28 3.81 3.66 -11.57
C SER A 28 4.57 3.09 -12.77
N TRP A 29 5.37 2.06 -12.56
CA TRP A 29 6.27 1.39 -13.52
C TRP A 29 7.45 2.24 -14.00
N GLN A 30 7.70 3.39 -13.39
CA GLN A 30 8.82 4.27 -13.68
C GLN A 30 9.68 4.58 -12.46
N GLU A 31 9.49 3.87 -11.36
CA GLU A 31 10.08 4.11 -10.03
C GLU A 31 11.56 3.69 -9.98
N THR A 32 12.34 4.10 -10.97
CA THR A 32 13.72 3.65 -11.19
C THR A 32 14.69 4.17 -10.13
N GLU A 33 14.68 5.47 -9.86
CA GLU A 33 15.52 6.09 -8.84
C GLU A 33 15.03 5.77 -7.43
N THR A 34 13.70 5.70 -7.25
CA THR A 34 13.07 5.25 -6.01
C THR A 34 13.55 3.84 -5.63
N ALA A 35 13.47 2.89 -6.57
CA ALA A 35 13.96 1.53 -6.36
C ALA A 35 15.47 1.48 -6.11
N ALA A 36 16.26 2.25 -6.87
CA ALA A 36 17.70 2.34 -6.68
C ALA A 36 18.06 2.93 -5.30
N ARG A 37 17.29 3.91 -4.83
CA ARG A 37 17.47 4.51 -3.49
C ARG A 37 17.14 3.50 -2.39
N ILE A 38 16.04 2.76 -2.51
CA ILE A 38 15.66 1.69 -1.58
C ILE A 38 16.78 0.63 -1.50
N ARG A 39 17.27 0.18 -2.64
CA ARG A 39 18.34 -0.83 -2.73
C ARG A 39 19.64 -0.37 -2.07
N ARG A 40 20.01 0.90 -2.22
CA ARG A 40 21.17 1.49 -1.50
C ARG A 40 21.01 1.40 0.03
N GLU A 41 19.81 1.72 0.55
CA GLU A 41 19.54 1.59 1.98
C GLU A 41 19.65 0.13 2.45
N LEU A 42 19.15 -0.82 1.66
CA LEU A 42 19.25 -2.25 1.96
C LEU A 42 20.71 -2.75 1.93
N ASP A 43 21.52 -2.26 0.98
CA ASP A 43 22.96 -2.55 0.91
C ASP A 43 23.70 -2.02 2.14
N GLU A 44 23.39 -0.79 2.59
CA GLU A 44 23.95 -0.21 3.82
C GLU A 44 23.59 -0.99 5.08
N MET A 45 22.39 -1.61 5.11
CA MET A 45 21.94 -2.49 6.20
C MET A 45 22.49 -3.92 6.06
N GLY A 46 23.14 -4.27 4.95
CA GLY A 46 23.59 -5.62 4.68
C GLY A 46 22.45 -6.62 4.48
N ILE A 47 21.28 -6.18 4.02
CA ILE A 47 20.11 -7.02 3.76
C ILE A 47 20.08 -7.43 2.28
N PRO A 48 20.24 -8.71 1.96
CA PRO A 48 20.19 -9.19 0.57
C PRO A 48 18.78 -9.03 -0.03
N TYR A 49 18.72 -8.68 -1.30
CA TYR A 49 17.46 -8.49 -2.02
C TYR A 49 17.51 -9.09 -3.45
N GLU A 50 16.32 -9.26 -4.01
CA GLU A 50 16.10 -9.61 -5.41
C GLU A 50 15.32 -8.48 -6.09
N GLU A 51 15.72 -8.12 -7.31
CA GLU A 51 14.98 -7.22 -8.18
C GLU A 51 13.87 -7.99 -8.89
N VAL A 52 12.66 -7.47 -8.88
CA VAL A 52 11.49 -8.12 -9.50
C VAL A 52 10.66 -7.11 -10.28
N VAL A 53 10.06 -7.54 -11.36
CA VAL A 53 9.18 -6.74 -12.25
C VAL A 53 9.72 -5.34 -12.59
N GLY A 54 11.04 -5.23 -12.77
CA GLY A 54 11.73 -3.98 -13.11
C GLY A 54 12.09 -3.12 -11.91
N THR A 55 11.11 -2.47 -11.28
CA THR A 55 11.33 -1.52 -10.18
C THR A 55 10.99 -2.09 -8.81
N GLY A 56 10.35 -3.25 -8.72
CA GLY A 56 10.06 -3.93 -7.45
C GLY A 56 11.30 -4.52 -6.80
N THR A 57 11.28 -4.62 -5.48
CA THR A 57 12.38 -5.17 -4.68
C THR A 57 11.83 -6.06 -3.57
N ILE A 58 12.37 -7.27 -3.44
CA ILE A 58 12.06 -8.20 -2.35
C ILE A 58 13.36 -8.45 -1.58
N ALA A 59 13.47 -7.89 -0.38
CA ALA A 59 14.61 -8.14 0.50
C ALA A 59 14.28 -9.25 1.52
N THR A 60 15.30 -10.00 1.93
CA THR A 60 15.13 -11.12 2.85
C THR A 60 16.05 -10.97 4.04
N LEU A 61 15.47 -10.73 5.22
CA LEU A 61 16.18 -10.70 6.49
C LEU A 61 15.94 -12.02 7.23
N LYS A 62 16.96 -12.86 7.31
CA LYS A 62 16.91 -14.13 8.04
C LYS A 62 17.21 -13.92 9.51
N GLY A 63 16.33 -14.34 10.40
CA GLY A 63 16.56 -14.48 11.82
C GLY A 63 17.16 -15.86 12.15
N LYS A 64 16.84 -16.39 13.35
CA LYS A 64 17.34 -17.68 13.84
C LYS A 64 16.68 -18.89 13.17
N LYS A 65 15.46 -18.73 12.63
CA LYS A 65 14.68 -19.80 12.01
C LYS A 65 14.30 -19.41 10.59
N ASP A 66 14.17 -20.40 9.72
CA ASP A 66 13.68 -20.21 8.36
C ASP A 66 12.15 -19.97 8.30
N HIS A 67 11.41 -20.46 9.30
CA HIS A 67 9.97 -20.31 9.44
C HIS A 67 9.57 -19.81 10.83
N PRO A 68 8.45 -19.09 11.00
CA PRO A 68 7.57 -18.63 9.91
C PRO A 68 8.26 -17.65 8.95
N VAL A 69 7.68 -17.46 7.76
CA VAL A 69 8.07 -16.40 6.81
C VAL A 69 7.04 -15.30 6.86
N ILE A 70 7.43 -14.11 7.33
CA ILE A 70 6.53 -12.97 7.51
C ILE A 70 6.87 -11.91 6.48
N GLY A 71 5.85 -11.49 5.71
CA GLY A 71 5.96 -10.41 4.73
C GLY A 71 5.58 -9.06 5.34
N LEU A 72 6.45 -8.07 5.17
CA LEU A 72 6.15 -6.66 5.41
C LEU A 72 6.21 -5.92 4.07
N ARG A 73 5.16 -5.24 3.69
CA ARG A 73 5.04 -4.61 2.37
C ARG A 73 4.84 -3.09 2.47
N CYS A 74 5.41 -2.36 1.55
CA CYS A 74 4.97 -1.02 1.16
C CYS A 74 4.86 -0.92 -0.36
N ASP A 75 4.07 0.05 -0.83
CA ASP A 75 4.04 0.58 -2.19
C ASP A 75 5.11 1.66 -2.36
N ILE A 76 5.48 1.96 -3.64
CA ILE A 76 6.60 2.89 -3.89
C ILE A 76 6.34 3.93 -4.99
N ASP A 77 5.21 3.87 -5.67
CA ASP A 77 4.87 4.76 -6.78
C ASP A 77 4.18 6.05 -6.35
N ALA A 78 4.13 7.02 -7.24
CA ALA A 78 3.51 8.33 -7.06
C ALA A 78 2.45 8.60 -8.12
N LEU A 79 1.72 9.70 -7.94
CA LEU A 79 0.59 10.11 -8.76
C LEU A 79 0.94 11.25 -9.72
N SER A 80 0.26 11.30 -10.87
CA SER A 80 0.31 12.40 -11.83
C SER A 80 -0.50 13.60 -11.30
N ILE A 81 0.00 14.23 -10.24
CA ILE A 81 -0.59 15.39 -9.58
C ILE A 81 0.48 16.49 -9.48
N LYS A 82 0.14 17.70 -9.88
CA LYS A 82 1.01 18.85 -9.68
C LYS A 82 0.89 19.34 -8.25
N GLU A 83 1.96 19.23 -7.49
CA GLU A 83 1.99 19.63 -6.09
C GLU A 83 1.81 21.14 -5.93
N ALA A 84 0.88 21.54 -5.03
CA ALA A 84 0.57 22.92 -4.70
C ALA A 84 0.94 23.28 -3.25
N THR A 85 1.82 22.50 -2.62
CA THR A 85 2.35 22.84 -1.28
C THR A 85 3.51 23.85 -1.38
N GLU A 86 3.82 24.50 -0.26
CA GLU A 86 5.02 25.35 -0.10
C GLU A 86 6.09 24.67 0.77
N LEU A 87 6.08 23.33 0.84
CA LEU A 87 7.01 22.57 1.66
C LEU A 87 8.46 22.72 1.16
N PRO A 88 9.45 22.78 2.06
CA PRO A 88 10.86 22.88 1.67
C PRO A 88 11.39 21.59 0.98
N TYR A 89 10.62 20.52 1.03
CA TYR A 89 10.91 19.23 0.40
C TYR A 89 9.84 18.83 -0.63
N ARG A 90 9.10 19.81 -1.16
CA ARG A 90 8.10 19.54 -2.22
C ARG A 90 8.74 18.87 -3.43
N SER A 91 7.91 18.20 -4.23
CA SER A 91 8.34 17.53 -5.45
C SER A 91 9.20 18.42 -6.36
N GLU A 92 10.31 17.89 -6.82
CA GLU A 92 11.16 18.47 -7.85
C GLU A 92 10.79 17.97 -9.26
N ASN A 93 9.88 16.97 -9.37
CA ASN A 93 9.35 16.42 -10.61
C ASN A 93 8.01 17.09 -10.93
N ASP A 94 8.00 18.11 -11.81
CA ASP A 94 6.76 18.87 -12.13
C ASP A 94 5.66 17.93 -12.65
N GLY A 95 4.48 18.05 -12.04
CA GLY A 95 3.31 17.23 -12.37
C GLY A 95 3.29 15.83 -11.73
N VAL A 96 4.22 15.51 -10.84
CA VAL A 96 4.23 14.24 -10.08
C VAL A 96 4.34 14.51 -8.59
N MET A 97 3.59 13.79 -7.75
CA MET A 97 3.55 13.98 -6.30
C MET A 97 3.21 12.68 -5.58
N HIS A 98 3.84 12.45 -4.42
CA HIS A 98 3.40 11.41 -3.48
C HIS A 98 2.14 11.84 -2.70
N ALA A 99 1.03 12.03 -3.42
CA ALA A 99 -0.24 12.47 -2.83
C ALA A 99 -1.05 11.34 -2.16
N CYS A 100 -0.56 10.10 -2.20
CA CYS A 100 -1.12 8.96 -1.47
C CYS A 100 -0.30 8.58 -0.22
N GLY A 101 0.87 9.20 -0.02
CA GLY A 101 1.71 8.95 1.16
C GLY A 101 2.64 7.74 1.04
N HIS A 102 2.87 7.21 -0.17
CA HIS A 102 3.78 6.07 -0.38
C HIS A 102 5.24 6.40 0.02
N ASP A 103 5.66 7.65 -0.06
CA ASP A 103 6.91 8.16 0.52
C ASP A 103 7.01 7.88 2.04
N GLY A 104 5.90 8.06 2.76
CA GLY A 104 5.78 7.67 4.16
C GLY A 104 5.84 6.15 4.36
N HIS A 105 5.17 5.37 3.49
CA HIS A 105 5.19 3.90 3.56
C HIS A 105 6.60 3.34 3.33
N ILE A 106 7.32 3.83 2.33
CA ILE A 106 8.74 3.47 2.09
C ILE A 106 9.58 3.78 3.33
N SER A 107 9.45 5.00 3.86
CA SER A 107 10.19 5.44 5.05
C SER A 107 9.91 4.57 6.27
N MET A 108 8.64 4.23 6.53
CA MET A 108 8.26 3.36 7.64
C MET A 108 8.85 1.95 7.49
N LEU A 109 8.81 1.36 6.30
CA LEU A 109 9.34 0.02 6.07
C LEU A 109 10.88 -0.01 6.12
N LEU A 110 11.57 0.98 5.57
CA LEU A 110 13.04 1.10 5.69
C LEU A 110 13.47 1.31 7.15
N THR A 111 12.72 2.11 7.92
CA THR A 111 12.98 2.30 9.34
C THR A 111 12.77 1.02 10.14
N ALA A 112 11.70 0.28 9.84
CA ALA A 112 11.47 -1.03 10.44
C ALA A 112 12.59 -2.02 10.07
N ALA A 113 13.03 -2.04 8.80
CA ALA A 113 14.14 -2.87 8.34
C ALA A 113 15.43 -2.60 9.11
N LYS A 114 15.72 -1.33 9.40
CA LYS A 114 16.88 -0.91 10.19
C LYS A 114 16.83 -1.45 11.61
N VAL A 115 15.71 -1.25 12.29
CA VAL A 115 15.50 -1.77 13.65
C VAL A 115 15.58 -3.31 13.67
N LEU A 116 14.92 -3.98 12.72
CA LEU A 116 14.95 -5.44 12.63
C LEU A 116 16.34 -5.98 12.32
N SER A 117 17.14 -5.27 11.51
CA SER A 117 18.51 -5.65 11.21
C SER A 117 19.42 -5.55 12.43
N ASP A 118 19.29 -4.49 13.24
CA ASP A 118 20.04 -4.31 14.49
C ASP A 118 19.68 -5.36 15.55
N HIS A 119 18.44 -5.84 15.53
CA HIS A 119 17.91 -6.87 16.44
C HIS A 119 17.75 -8.25 15.79
N ARG A 120 18.49 -8.51 14.71
CA ARG A 120 18.40 -9.75 13.93
C ARG A 120 18.49 -11.02 14.79
N ASP A 121 19.31 -10.98 15.84
CA ASP A 121 19.49 -12.08 16.78
C ASP A 121 18.28 -12.31 17.72
N GLU A 122 17.28 -11.45 17.69
CA GLU A 122 16.03 -11.63 18.44
C GLU A 122 14.92 -12.25 17.57
N LEU A 123 15.10 -12.29 16.24
CA LEU A 123 14.09 -12.79 15.30
C LEU A 123 14.09 -14.32 15.26
N ASN A 124 12.92 -14.92 15.46
CA ASN A 124 12.69 -16.36 15.32
C ASN A 124 11.94 -16.72 14.02
N CYS A 125 12.12 -15.92 12.98
CA CYS A 125 11.44 -16.02 11.69
C CYS A 125 12.35 -15.58 10.54
N THR A 126 11.90 -15.77 9.30
CA THR A 126 12.40 -15.07 8.12
C THR A 126 11.46 -13.92 7.78
N VAL A 127 12.02 -12.73 7.54
CA VAL A 127 11.26 -11.54 7.13
C VAL A 127 11.48 -11.27 5.65
N LYS A 128 10.40 -11.10 4.89
CA LYS A 128 10.42 -10.55 3.54
C LYS A 128 9.96 -9.11 3.55
N LEU A 129 10.85 -8.20 3.17
CA LEU A 129 10.54 -6.78 2.98
C LEU A 129 10.20 -6.59 1.50
N ILE A 130 8.95 -6.24 1.23
CA ILE A 130 8.39 -6.19 -0.12
C ILE A 130 8.15 -4.72 -0.47
N PHE A 131 8.98 -4.16 -1.34
CA PHE A 131 8.81 -2.82 -1.91
C PHE A 131 8.14 -2.98 -3.28
N GLN A 132 6.84 -2.71 -3.30
CA GLN A 132 5.98 -3.01 -4.45
C GLN A 132 5.79 -1.79 -5.35
N PRO A 133 6.06 -1.88 -6.67
CA PRO A 133 5.75 -0.83 -7.62
C PRO A 133 4.28 -0.83 -8.03
N ALA A 134 3.83 0.27 -8.64
CA ALA A 134 2.61 0.38 -9.40
C ALA A 134 1.32 -0.05 -8.67
N GLU A 135 1.16 0.37 -7.42
CA GLU A 135 -0.10 0.20 -6.67
C GLU A 135 -1.21 1.00 -7.35
N GLU A 136 -0.96 2.25 -7.72
CA GLU A 136 -1.90 3.18 -8.35
C GLU A 136 -2.37 2.75 -9.76
N LYS A 137 -1.71 1.73 -10.35
CA LYS A 137 -2.14 1.01 -11.56
C LYS A 137 -2.82 -0.32 -11.26
N THR A 138 -3.05 -0.64 -9.97
CA THR A 138 -3.84 -1.78 -9.50
C THR A 138 -3.34 -3.17 -9.93
N ASN A 139 -2.07 -3.28 -10.35
CA ASN A 139 -1.52 -4.56 -10.82
C ASN A 139 -0.08 -4.86 -10.40
N GLY A 140 0.54 -4.02 -9.60
CA GLY A 140 1.90 -4.22 -9.10
C GLY A 140 2.02 -5.46 -8.23
N ALA A 141 1.11 -5.64 -7.27
CA ALA A 141 1.04 -6.81 -6.41
C ALA A 141 0.86 -8.10 -7.21
N LEU A 142 -0.09 -8.12 -8.14
CA LEU A 142 -0.34 -9.30 -8.98
C LEU A 142 0.91 -9.71 -9.77
N LYS A 143 1.57 -8.74 -10.42
CA LYS A 143 2.79 -9.01 -11.20
C LYS A 143 3.94 -9.51 -10.33
N MET A 144 4.14 -8.97 -9.14
CA MET A 144 5.14 -9.48 -8.19
C MET A 144 4.84 -10.93 -7.78
N LEU A 145 3.58 -11.25 -7.48
CA LEU A 145 3.14 -12.60 -7.13
C LEU A 145 3.31 -13.60 -8.30
N GLU A 146 3.07 -13.18 -9.53
CA GLU A 146 3.24 -14.00 -10.74
C GLU A 146 4.72 -14.40 -10.98
N THR A 147 5.69 -13.64 -10.48
CA THR A 147 7.10 -14.02 -10.56
C THR A 147 7.46 -15.27 -9.76
N GLY A 148 6.62 -15.65 -8.78
CA GLY A 148 6.91 -16.69 -7.79
C GLY A 148 8.01 -16.32 -6.78
N ARG A 149 8.65 -15.13 -6.91
CA ARG A 149 9.77 -14.70 -6.04
C ARG A 149 9.33 -14.28 -4.64
N VAL A 150 8.08 -13.85 -4.48
CA VAL A 150 7.50 -13.61 -3.15
C VAL A 150 7.57 -14.90 -2.32
N GLY A 151 7.34 -16.05 -2.96
CA GLY A 151 7.31 -17.36 -2.30
C GLY A 151 6.10 -17.51 -1.40
N HIS A 152 6.20 -18.40 -0.41
CA HIS A 152 5.19 -18.54 0.64
C HIS A 152 5.36 -17.45 1.69
N LEU A 153 4.24 -16.87 2.14
CA LEU A 153 4.17 -15.97 3.29
C LEU A 153 3.15 -16.50 4.29
N ASP A 154 3.50 -16.48 5.56
CA ASP A 154 2.58 -16.87 6.63
C ASP A 154 1.62 -15.72 6.98
N THR A 155 2.01 -14.47 6.72
CA THR A 155 1.16 -13.25 6.79
C THR A 155 1.78 -12.02 6.10
N VAL A 156 0.98 -10.97 5.83
CA VAL A 156 1.38 -9.71 5.13
C VAL A 156 0.53 -8.46 5.45
N VAL A 157 1.00 -7.19 5.22
CA VAL A 157 0.32 -5.91 5.60
C VAL A 157 0.50 -4.74 4.62
N VAL A 158 -0.50 -3.81 4.39
CA VAL A 158 -0.46 -2.61 3.51
C VAL A 158 -1.58 -1.54 3.49
N SER A 159 -1.54 -0.52 2.54
CA SER A 159 -2.47 0.64 2.33
C SER A 159 -2.71 1.22 0.89
N ILE A 160 -3.55 2.12 0.48
CA ILE A 160 -4.68 2.62 -0.30
C ILE A 160 -4.74 3.51 -1.51
N CYS A 161 -5.89 3.90 -2.31
CA CYS A 161 -6.31 4.63 -3.40
C CYS A 161 -7.43 5.37 -4.00
N THR A 162 -7.82 5.67 -5.27
CA THR A 162 -8.81 6.64 -5.79
C THR A 162 -9.52 6.50 -7.11
N PHE A 163 -10.20 7.62 -7.69
CA PHE A 163 -10.98 7.63 -8.95
C PHE A 163 -11.22 9.00 -9.62
N HIS A 164 -11.56 9.03 -11.00
CA HIS A 164 -11.92 10.24 -11.77
C HIS A 164 -12.77 10.05 -13.06
N SER A 165 -13.52 11.11 -13.61
CA SER A 165 -14.14 11.15 -14.96
C SER A 165 -14.82 12.46 -15.44
N GLY A 166 -15.09 12.66 -16.76
CA GLY A 166 -16.15 13.34 -17.49
C GLY A 166 -15.87 14.38 -18.56
N THR A 167 -16.80 14.67 -19.62
CA THR A 167 -16.85 15.92 -20.43
C THR A 167 -18.10 16.14 -21.32
N MET A 168 -18.49 17.35 -21.63
CA MET A 168 -19.29 18.17 -22.61
C MET A 168 -20.63 17.75 -23.29
N ALA A 169 -21.50 18.78 -23.64
CA ALA A 169 -22.96 18.65 -23.74
C ALA A 169 -23.70 19.42 -24.84
N ASN A 170 -23.58 19.17 -26.15
CA ASN A 170 -24.57 19.73 -27.13
C ASN A 170 -24.59 19.17 -28.56
N ILE A 171 -24.25 17.91 -28.78
CA ILE A 171 -24.31 17.25 -30.10
C ILE A 171 -25.04 15.92 -29.97
N PHE A 172 -25.96 15.59 -30.90
CA PHE A 172 -26.54 14.25 -31.00
C PHE A 172 -25.46 13.28 -31.44
N ALA A 173 -25.18 12.29 -30.58
CA ALA A 173 -24.14 11.28 -30.82
C ALA A 173 -24.76 10.03 -31.45
N GLU A 174 -24.07 9.41 -32.42
CA GLU A 174 -24.40 8.10 -32.94
C GLU A 174 -24.16 7.00 -31.92
N THR A 175 -23.22 7.21 -31.02
CA THR A 175 -22.86 6.26 -29.97
C THR A 175 -22.86 6.96 -28.60
N ALA A 176 -23.18 6.21 -27.56
CA ALA A 176 -23.02 6.62 -26.18
C ALA A 176 -22.05 5.65 -25.49
N GLU A 177 -20.99 6.17 -24.91
CA GLU A 177 -20.05 5.39 -24.08
C GLU A 177 -20.35 5.65 -22.61
N LEU A 178 -20.59 4.59 -21.86
CA LEU A 178 -20.75 4.62 -20.41
C LEU A 178 -19.60 3.85 -19.79
N SER A 179 -18.78 4.50 -19.01
CA SER A 179 -17.78 3.86 -18.18
C SER A 179 -18.09 4.08 -16.70
N GLY A 180 -17.79 3.08 -15.90
CA GLY A 180 -18.10 3.14 -14.47
C GLY A 180 -17.31 2.11 -13.69
N THR A 181 -17.37 2.20 -12.36
CA THR A 181 -16.75 1.23 -11.46
C THR A 181 -17.79 0.56 -10.60
N VAL A 182 -17.59 -0.73 -10.36
CA VAL A 182 -18.42 -1.52 -9.45
C VAL A 182 -17.58 -1.89 -8.23
N ARG A 183 -18.13 -1.66 -7.04
CA ARG A 183 -17.46 -1.93 -5.77
C ARG A 183 -18.37 -2.80 -4.90
N THR A 184 -17.81 -3.87 -4.34
CA THR A 184 -18.52 -4.75 -3.40
C THR A 184 -17.54 -5.37 -2.42
N PHE A 185 -17.98 -5.52 -1.18
CA PHE A 185 -17.26 -6.27 -0.14
C PHE A 185 -17.62 -7.77 -0.16
N ASN A 186 -18.51 -8.21 -1.06
CA ASN A 186 -18.94 -9.60 -1.14
C ASN A 186 -18.28 -10.31 -2.34
N PRO A 187 -17.35 -11.27 -2.12
CA PRO A 187 -16.62 -11.96 -3.17
C PRO A 187 -17.54 -12.76 -4.13
N GLU A 188 -18.62 -13.33 -3.62
CA GLU A 188 -19.54 -14.11 -4.45
C GLU A 188 -20.40 -13.20 -5.33
N LEU A 189 -20.85 -12.06 -4.81
CA LEU A 189 -21.54 -11.04 -5.60
C LEU A 189 -20.61 -10.48 -6.69
N ARG A 190 -19.33 -10.25 -6.39
CA ARG A 190 -18.32 -9.80 -7.37
C ARG A 190 -18.29 -10.67 -8.62
N LYS A 191 -18.34 -12.01 -8.45
CA LYS A 191 -18.34 -12.97 -9.57
C LYS A 191 -19.63 -12.90 -10.41
N GLN A 192 -20.76 -12.52 -9.81
CA GLN A 192 -22.06 -12.48 -10.46
C GLN A 192 -22.35 -11.16 -11.17
N LEU A 193 -21.75 -10.07 -10.72
CA LEU A 193 -22.02 -8.70 -11.19
C LEU A 193 -21.86 -8.51 -12.71
N PRO A 194 -20.83 -9.04 -13.40
CA PRO A 194 -20.71 -8.89 -14.85
C PRO A 194 -21.96 -9.36 -15.59
N GLY A 195 -22.40 -10.59 -15.32
CA GLY A 195 -23.60 -11.15 -15.96
C GLY A 195 -24.92 -10.47 -15.56
N MET A 196 -24.98 -9.92 -14.34
CA MET A 196 -26.14 -9.13 -13.91
C MET A 196 -26.23 -7.79 -14.64
N ILE A 197 -25.11 -7.11 -14.80
CA ILE A 197 -25.02 -5.82 -15.50
C ILE A 197 -25.30 -6.02 -17.00
N GLU A 198 -24.62 -6.97 -17.62
CA GLU A 198 -24.80 -7.28 -19.04
C GLU A 198 -26.24 -7.63 -19.37
N ARG A 199 -26.91 -8.43 -18.53
CA ARG A 199 -28.32 -8.73 -18.69
C ARG A 199 -29.21 -7.49 -18.74
N ILE A 200 -28.92 -6.48 -17.89
CA ILE A 200 -29.68 -5.21 -17.88
C ILE A 200 -29.41 -4.43 -19.17
N ILE A 201 -28.13 -4.29 -19.54
CA ILE A 201 -27.73 -3.61 -20.78
C ILE A 201 -28.42 -4.25 -21.98
N LYS A 202 -28.28 -5.56 -22.14
CA LYS A 202 -28.88 -6.32 -23.22
C LYS A 202 -30.41 -6.10 -23.33
N SER A 203 -31.12 -6.24 -22.21
CA SER A 203 -32.57 -6.06 -22.17
C SER A 203 -32.99 -4.64 -22.54
N THR A 204 -32.21 -3.64 -22.14
CA THR A 204 -32.45 -2.22 -22.45
C THR A 204 -32.19 -1.96 -23.94
N CYS A 205 -31.10 -2.42 -24.50
CA CYS A 205 -30.75 -2.23 -25.90
C CYS A 205 -31.78 -2.93 -26.81
N GLU A 206 -32.18 -4.16 -26.47
CA GLU A 206 -33.24 -4.88 -27.19
C GLU A 206 -34.55 -4.08 -27.22
N ALA A 207 -34.95 -3.46 -26.11
CA ALA A 207 -36.17 -2.65 -26.04
C ALA A 207 -36.15 -1.42 -26.98
N TYR A 208 -34.96 -0.85 -27.21
CA TYR A 208 -34.76 0.34 -28.07
C TYR A 208 -34.21 -0.01 -29.45
N ARG A 209 -34.00 -1.30 -29.79
CA ARG A 209 -33.41 -1.79 -31.05
C ARG A 209 -32.01 -1.20 -31.28
N ALA A 210 -31.24 -1.10 -30.24
CA ALA A 210 -29.84 -0.66 -30.25
C ALA A 210 -28.91 -1.89 -30.09
N ASP A 211 -27.72 -1.77 -30.65
CA ASP A 211 -26.62 -2.70 -30.39
C ASP A 211 -25.82 -2.22 -29.18
N TYR A 212 -25.04 -3.13 -28.61
CA TYR A 212 -24.12 -2.76 -27.51
C TYR A 212 -22.82 -3.57 -27.58
N GLU A 213 -21.76 -2.95 -27.05
CA GLU A 213 -20.52 -3.61 -26.66
C GLU A 213 -20.42 -3.48 -25.15
N PHE A 214 -19.92 -4.51 -24.48
CA PHE A 214 -19.80 -4.53 -23.03
C PHE A 214 -18.48 -5.13 -22.62
N ASP A 215 -17.59 -4.29 -22.07
CA ASP A 215 -16.33 -4.69 -21.47
C ASP A 215 -16.43 -4.58 -19.95
N TYR A 216 -16.06 -5.63 -19.26
CA TYR A 216 -16.02 -5.66 -17.81
C TYR A 216 -14.68 -6.21 -17.30
N TYR A 217 -13.93 -5.35 -16.63
CA TYR A 217 -12.66 -5.71 -16.03
C TYR A 217 -12.87 -5.99 -14.54
N CYS A 218 -12.57 -7.22 -14.13
CA CYS A 218 -12.74 -7.66 -12.74
C CYS A 218 -11.37 -7.64 -12.03
N ASP A 219 -10.76 -6.45 -11.94
CA ASP A 219 -9.37 -6.31 -11.56
C ASP A 219 -9.11 -6.58 -10.07
N ILE A 220 -9.57 -5.75 -9.16
CA ILE A 220 -9.16 -5.81 -7.76
C ILE A 220 -10.14 -6.60 -6.91
N PRO A 221 -9.68 -7.62 -6.13
CA PRO A 221 -10.50 -8.24 -5.08
C PRO A 221 -10.84 -7.26 -3.95
N ALA A 222 -11.80 -7.62 -3.11
CA ALA A 222 -12.03 -6.90 -1.86
C ALA A 222 -10.87 -7.16 -0.90
N THR A 223 -10.35 -6.11 -0.26
CA THR A 223 -9.34 -6.20 0.79
C THR A 223 -10.01 -6.67 2.07
N ILE A 224 -9.92 -7.97 2.35
CA ILE A 224 -10.54 -8.62 3.52
C ILE A 224 -9.42 -9.15 4.40
N ASN A 225 -9.25 -8.55 5.56
CA ASN A 225 -8.25 -8.96 6.53
C ASN A 225 -8.58 -10.35 7.12
N ASP A 226 -7.55 -11.14 7.33
CA ASP A 226 -7.63 -12.37 8.12
C ASP A 226 -7.93 -12.05 9.59
N GLU A 227 -8.80 -12.82 10.23
CA GLU A 227 -9.26 -12.58 11.60
C GLU A 227 -8.10 -12.68 12.61
N ARG A 228 -7.30 -13.74 12.54
CA ARG A 228 -6.14 -13.97 13.42
C ARG A 228 -5.08 -12.88 13.24
N CYS A 229 -4.77 -12.52 11.99
CA CYS A 229 -3.83 -11.44 11.70
C CYS A 229 -4.34 -10.09 12.23
N SER A 230 -5.65 -9.85 12.16
CA SER A 230 -6.27 -8.63 12.70
C SER A 230 -6.20 -8.55 14.23
N GLU A 231 -6.37 -9.68 14.93
CA GLU A 231 -6.22 -9.76 16.39
C GLU A 231 -4.77 -9.47 16.80
N ILE A 232 -3.79 -10.11 16.13
CA ILE A 232 -2.35 -9.84 16.37
C ILE A 232 -2.04 -8.35 16.13
N ALA A 233 -2.54 -7.77 15.05
CA ALA A 233 -2.34 -6.36 14.73
C ALA A 233 -2.93 -5.43 15.79
N ALA A 234 -4.16 -5.72 16.26
CA ALA A 234 -4.81 -4.93 17.31
C ALA A 234 -4.01 -4.98 18.62
N ASP A 235 -3.55 -6.14 19.02
CA ASP A 235 -2.74 -6.29 20.23
C ASP A 235 -1.35 -5.64 20.07
N SER A 236 -0.75 -5.69 18.89
CA SER A 236 0.50 -4.99 18.60
C SER A 236 0.34 -3.47 18.73
N VAL A 237 -0.74 -2.90 18.19
CA VAL A 237 -1.05 -1.46 18.35
C VAL A 237 -1.22 -1.09 19.82
N LYS A 238 -1.95 -1.88 20.60
CA LYS A 238 -2.13 -1.62 22.04
C LYS A 238 -0.81 -1.64 22.82
N LYS A 239 0.11 -2.55 22.47
CA LYS A 239 1.43 -2.63 23.11
C LYS A 239 2.29 -1.40 22.88
N ILE A 240 2.20 -0.76 21.70
CA ILE A 240 3.03 0.41 21.34
C ILE A 240 2.36 1.75 21.62
N LEU A 241 1.03 1.84 21.50
CA LEU A 241 0.28 3.11 21.57
C LEU A 241 -0.80 3.13 22.66
N GLY A 242 -1.01 2.03 23.38
CA GLY A 242 -2.13 1.91 24.34
C GLY A 242 -3.48 1.62 23.65
N GLU A 243 -4.51 1.45 24.46
CA GLU A 243 -5.87 1.15 23.96
C GLU A 243 -6.44 2.28 23.09
N GLU A 244 -6.12 3.54 23.41
CA GLU A 244 -6.52 4.72 22.64
C GLU A 244 -5.83 4.85 21.28
N GLY A 245 -4.71 4.16 21.07
CA GLY A 245 -4.03 4.09 19.78
C GLY A 245 -4.75 3.20 18.78
N LEU A 246 -5.62 2.31 19.24
CA LEU A 246 -6.39 1.41 18.39
C LEU A 246 -7.73 2.03 17.99
N VAL A 247 -7.86 2.37 16.70
CA VAL A 247 -9.11 2.90 16.15
C VAL A 247 -9.75 1.87 15.23
N LYS A 248 -11.02 1.56 15.45
CA LYS A 248 -11.80 0.71 14.55
C LYS A 248 -12.26 1.52 13.35
N TYR A 249 -11.77 1.16 12.18
CA TYR A 249 -12.15 1.80 10.91
C TYR A 249 -13.33 1.08 10.26
N ALA A 250 -14.31 1.84 9.77
CA ALA A 250 -15.55 1.27 9.21
C ALA A 250 -15.38 0.70 7.78
N GLY A 251 -14.20 0.78 7.23
CA GLY A 251 -13.91 0.40 5.83
C GLY A 251 -14.14 1.55 4.84
N THR A 252 -13.59 1.40 3.65
CA THR A 252 -13.71 2.36 2.55
C THR A 252 -13.97 1.62 1.25
N PRO A 253 -14.70 2.20 0.29
CA PRO A 253 -14.86 1.61 -1.04
C PRO A 253 -13.65 1.84 -1.96
N GLY A 254 -12.50 2.30 -1.44
CA GLY A 254 -11.24 2.40 -2.18
C GLY A 254 -10.79 1.05 -2.73
N GLY A 255 -10.13 1.03 -3.87
CA GLY A 255 -9.43 -0.15 -4.37
C GLY A 255 -8.04 -0.23 -3.74
N GLU A 256 -7.50 -1.43 -3.57
CA GLU A 256 -6.17 -1.68 -3.05
C GLU A 256 -5.66 -3.02 -3.56
N ASP A 257 -4.58 -3.03 -4.32
CA ASP A 257 -4.09 -4.23 -4.99
C ASP A 257 -3.39 -5.22 -4.04
N PHE A 258 -3.12 -4.81 -2.80
CA PHE A 258 -2.74 -5.73 -1.72
C PHE A 258 -3.75 -6.86 -1.50
N SER A 259 -5.00 -6.65 -1.89
CA SER A 259 -6.04 -7.68 -1.89
C SER A 259 -5.62 -8.96 -2.62
N TYR A 260 -4.74 -8.89 -3.63
CA TYR A 260 -4.17 -10.06 -4.28
C TYR A 260 -3.24 -10.89 -3.37
N PHE A 261 -2.54 -10.24 -2.43
CA PHE A 261 -1.81 -10.96 -1.37
C PHE A 261 -2.78 -11.66 -0.43
N LEU A 262 -3.87 -10.99 -0.03
CA LEU A 262 -4.89 -11.55 0.87
C LEU A 262 -5.69 -12.70 0.24
N GLU A 263 -5.80 -12.79 -1.08
CA GLU A 263 -6.36 -13.97 -1.76
C GLU A 263 -5.44 -15.20 -1.67
N ARG A 264 -4.15 -15.03 -1.36
CA ARG A 264 -3.14 -16.09 -1.36
C ARG A 264 -2.60 -16.42 0.01
N PHE A 265 -2.57 -15.44 0.90
CA PHE A 265 -1.97 -15.55 2.23
C PHE A 265 -2.87 -14.91 3.29
N PRO A 266 -2.92 -15.45 4.52
CA PRO A 266 -3.52 -14.70 5.63
C PRO A 266 -2.74 -13.41 5.84
N GLY A 267 -3.44 -12.31 6.14
CA GLY A 267 -2.78 -11.02 6.28
C GLY A 267 -3.70 -9.94 6.84
N VAL A 268 -3.13 -8.81 7.14
CA VAL A 268 -3.82 -7.63 7.63
C VAL A 268 -3.35 -6.38 6.91
N TYR A 269 -4.30 -5.55 6.55
CA TYR A 269 -4.14 -4.21 6.03
C TYR A 269 -4.54 -3.23 7.12
N ALA A 270 -3.63 -2.37 7.52
CA ALA A 270 -3.85 -1.43 8.60
C ALA A 270 -3.58 0.02 8.16
N PHE A 271 -4.39 0.94 8.65
CA PHE A 271 -4.21 2.37 8.43
C PHE A 271 -3.39 3.00 9.55
N VAL A 272 -2.46 3.86 9.20
CA VAL A 272 -1.73 4.71 10.15
C VAL A 272 -2.32 6.12 10.10
N GLY A 273 -2.88 6.59 11.21
CA GLY A 273 -3.42 7.94 11.31
C GLY A 273 -2.32 8.99 11.21
N CYS A 274 -2.37 9.83 10.18
CA CYS A 274 -1.34 10.84 9.88
C CYS A 274 -1.89 12.27 9.75
N ARG A 275 -3.20 12.46 9.99
CA ARG A 275 -3.82 13.79 9.93
C ARG A 275 -3.47 14.61 11.19
N ASN A 276 -3.03 15.85 11.00
CA ASN A 276 -2.78 16.80 12.08
C ASN A 276 -3.05 18.24 11.61
N GLU A 277 -4.21 18.78 11.97
CA GLU A 277 -4.62 20.12 11.56
C GLU A 277 -3.69 21.21 12.10
N SER A 278 -3.13 21.03 13.31
CA SER A 278 -2.21 22.00 13.91
C SER A 278 -0.87 22.12 13.18
N LYS A 279 -0.50 21.10 12.40
CA LYS A 279 0.69 21.07 11.54
C LYS A 279 0.37 21.32 10.06
N GLY A 280 -0.90 21.59 9.71
CA GLY A 280 -1.32 21.79 8.31
C GLY A 280 -1.61 20.49 7.54
N CYS A 281 -1.41 19.32 8.15
CA CYS A 281 -1.68 18.01 7.54
C CYS A 281 -3.19 17.68 7.63
N SER A 282 -4.01 18.34 6.82
CA SER A 282 -5.48 18.26 6.90
C SER A 282 -6.16 17.85 5.60
N TYR A 283 -5.45 17.88 4.48
CA TYR A 283 -5.99 17.49 3.19
C TYR A 283 -6.10 15.97 3.07
N SER A 284 -7.08 15.51 2.28
CA SER A 284 -7.26 14.08 1.99
C SER A 284 -6.17 13.55 1.06
N LEU A 285 -6.01 12.23 1.03
CA LEU A 285 -5.24 11.54 -0.01
C LEU A 285 -5.65 12.02 -1.40
N HIS A 286 -4.70 12.06 -2.34
CA HIS A 286 -4.84 12.50 -3.74
C HIS A 286 -5.18 13.98 -3.93
N HIS A 287 -5.09 14.78 -2.88
CA HIS A 287 -5.21 16.23 -2.99
C HIS A 287 -3.84 16.86 -3.28
N GLU A 288 -3.78 17.88 -4.16
CA GLU A 288 -2.56 18.59 -4.55
C GLU A 288 -1.78 19.24 -3.38
N ARG A 289 -2.42 19.35 -2.21
CA ARG A 289 -1.84 19.88 -0.95
C ARG A 289 -1.78 18.81 0.14
N PHE A 290 -1.84 17.54 -0.21
CA PHE A 290 -1.71 16.46 0.77
C PHE A 290 -0.34 16.54 1.45
N ASP A 291 -0.33 16.37 2.76
CA ASP A 291 0.86 16.16 3.58
C ASP A 291 0.48 15.32 4.80
N LEU A 292 1.45 14.68 5.42
CA LEU A 292 1.27 13.82 6.58
C LEU A 292 2.07 14.34 7.78
N ASP A 293 1.54 14.13 8.98
CA ASP A 293 2.31 14.37 10.21
C ASP A 293 3.45 13.34 10.32
N GLU A 294 4.69 13.82 10.21
CA GLU A 294 5.89 12.98 10.25
C GLU A 294 6.08 12.22 11.58
N ASP A 295 5.37 12.61 12.66
CA ASP A 295 5.34 11.80 13.89
C ASP A 295 4.65 10.44 13.67
N ALA A 296 3.77 10.32 12.67
CA ALA A 296 3.15 9.05 12.30
C ALA A 296 4.15 8.02 11.76
N LEU A 297 5.28 8.45 11.19
CA LEU A 297 6.31 7.55 10.66
C LEU A 297 6.89 6.63 11.73
N VAL A 298 7.09 7.16 12.94
CA VAL A 298 7.55 6.35 14.08
C VAL A 298 6.51 5.31 14.48
N ASN A 299 5.22 5.68 14.48
CA ASN A 299 4.14 4.78 14.85
C ASN A 299 3.98 3.65 13.82
N GLY A 300 4.04 3.95 12.53
CA GLY A 300 3.94 2.97 11.46
C GLY A 300 5.15 2.02 11.42
N ALA A 301 6.37 2.54 11.59
CA ALA A 301 7.56 1.70 11.68
C ALA A 301 7.52 0.80 12.93
N ALA A 302 7.07 1.33 14.08
CA ALA A 302 6.91 0.55 15.31
C ALA A 302 5.83 -0.53 15.15
N PHE A 303 4.76 -0.26 14.43
CA PHE A 303 3.73 -1.25 14.12
C PHE A 303 4.30 -2.41 13.30
N TYR A 304 5.06 -2.15 12.24
CA TYR A 304 5.71 -3.22 11.47
C TYR A 304 6.60 -4.11 12.35
N VAL A 305 7.45 -3.51 13.18
CA VAL A 305 8.34 -4.25 14.07
C VAL A 305 7.57 -5.04 15.12
N GLN A 306 6.59 -4.42 15.79
CA GLN A 306 5.82 -5.09 16.85
C GLN A 306 4.96 -6.22 16.29
N TYR A 307 4.26 -5.97 15.18
CA TYR A 307 3.47 -7.00 14.50
C TYR A 307 4.32 -8.22 14.15
N LEU A 308 5.50 -8.01 13.59
CA LEU A 308 6.42 -9.10 13.26
C LEU A 308 6.82 -9.90 14.50
N LEU A 309 7.19 -9.23 15.61
CA LEU A 309 7.56 -9.89 16.85
C LEU A 309 6.42 -10.70 17.46
N ASP A 310 5.19 -10.21 17.35
CA ASP A 310 4.01 -10.90 17.85
C ASP A 310 3.61 -12.06 16.92
N ALA A 311 3.67 -11.86 15.61
CA ALA A 311 3.31 -12.86 14.62
C ALA A 311 4.26 -14.07 14.62
N GLN A 312 5.58 -13.85 14.80
CA GLN A 312 6.55 -14.97 14.83
C GLN A 312 6.30 -15.96 15.96
N GLU A 313 5.56 -15.58 16.99
CA GLU A 313 5.18 -16.47 18.11
C GLU A 313 3.84 -17.19 17.83
N GLN A 314 3.12 -16.79 16.79
CA GLN A 314 1.77 -17.27 16.47
C GLN A 314 1.74 -18.17 15.22
N PHE A 315 2.66 -18.00 14.30
CA PHE A 315 2.81 -18.80 13.07
C PHE A 315 4.03 -19.71 13.13
#